data_7ba098dad5e28f3738680873417ec11e
#
_entry.id   7ba098dad5e28f3738680873417ec11e
#
_cell.length_a   1.000
_cell.length_b   1.000
_cell.length_c   1.000
_cell.angle_alpha   90.00
_cell.angle_beta   90.00
_cell.angle_gamma   90.00
#
_symmetry.space_group_name_H-M   'P 1'
#
loop_
_entity.id
_entity.type
_entity.pdbx_description
1 polymer ?
#
loop_
_entity_poly.entity_id
_entity_poly.type
_entity_poly.pdbx_seq_one_letter_code
_entity_poly.pdbx_strand_id
1 'polypeptide(L)'
;MKDLAPDIVRQRMVVEGTLRKPFGPLDMVNYCNEVSKELNMTCVTAPICNYDPAYGWCAYMHWKESGIHIYAWDDRKPPFFSIDIYTCKAFKEEEVSRFTKDFFGDNLIDLEWTT
;
A
#
# COMPACT_ATOMS: atom_id res chain seq x y z
N MET A 1 7.28 -5.88 22.63
CA MET A 1 7.93 -4.58 22.88
C MET A 1 7.06 -3.77 23.83
N LYS A 2 7.68 -3.11 24.80
CA LYS A 2 6.94 -2.24 25.71
C LYS A 2 6.44 -1.01 24.95
N ASP A 3 5.17 -0.66 25.14
CA ASP A 3 4.60 0.53 24.51
C ASP A 3 5.03 1.78 25.30
N LEU A 4 5.85 2.62 24.68
CA LEU A 4 6.39 3.80 25.31
C LEU A 4 5.47 5.04 25.19
N ALA A 5 4.40 4.94 24.41
CA ALA A 5 3.47 6.04 24.19
C ALA A 5 2.03 5.48 24.02
N PRO A 6 1.45 4.93 25.08
CA PRO A 6 0.14 4.27 24.97
C PRO A 6 -1.01 5.23 24.65
N ASP A 7 -0.78 6.53 24.75
CA ASP A 7 -1.75 7.56 24.38
C ASP A 7 -1.72 7.89 22.88
N ILE A 8 -0.76 7.35 22.13
CA ILE A 8 -0.65 7.57 20.69
C ILE A 8 -1.09 6.29 19.96
N VAL A 9 -2.12 6.41 19.11
CA VAL A 9 -2.52 5.30 18.24
C VAL A 9 -1.43 5.09 17.19
N ARG A 10 -1.03 3.83 17.01
CA ARG A 10 -0.11 3.43 15.93
C ARG A 10 -0.62 2.13 15.37
N GLN A 11 -0.90 2.16 14.08
CA GLN A 11 -1.43 0.99 13.38
C GLN A 11 -0.60 0.73 12.12
N ARG A 12 -0.26 -0.52 11.92
CA ARG A 12 0.48 -0.95 10.73
C ARG A 12 -0.24 -2.12 10.09
N MET A 13 -0.28 -2.09 8.77
CA MET A 13 -0.82 -3.19 7.98
C MET A 13 0.07 -3.41 6.77
N VAL A 14 0.44 -4.66 6.53
CA VAL A 14 1.15 -5.04 5.32
C VAL A 14 0.20 -5.87 4.47
N VAL A 15 0.00 -5.44 3.22
CA VAL A 15 -0.85 -6.13 2.25
C VAL A 15 0.05 -6.64 1.13
N GLU A 16 -0.04 -7.93 0.85
CA GLU A 16 0.76 -8.55 -0.20
C GLU A 16 -0.12 -9.33 -1.15
N GLY A 17 0.28 -9.36 -2.41
CA GLY A 17 -0.48 -10.08 -3.40
C GLY A 17 0.32 -10.42 -4.64
N THR A 18 -0.29 -11.25 -5.46
CA THR A 18 0.23 -11.61 -6.77
C THR A 18 -0.73 -11.16 -7.85
N LEU A 19 -0.18 -10.75 -8.97
CA LEU A 19 -0.92 -10.17 -10.09
C LEU A 19 -0.66 -10.93 -11.37
N ARG A 20 -1.59 -10.83 -12.33
CA ARG A 20 -1.39 -11.36 -13.68
C ARG A 20 -0.46 -10.47 -14.49
N LYS A 21 -0.57 -9.16 -14.30
CA LYS A 21 0.25 -8.14 -14.96
C LYS A 21 0.95 -7.28 -13.90
N PRO A 22 2.17 -6.77 -14.20
CA PRO A 22 2.92 -5.96 -13.24
C PRO A 22 2.17 -4.72 -12.73
N PHE A 23 2.54 -4.30 -11.53
CA PHE A 23 2.03 -3.09 -10.88
C PHE A 23 2.85 -1.89 -11.38
N GLY A 24 2.35 -1.20 -12.39
CA GLY A 24 3.06 -0.09 -13.00
C GLY A 24 2.92 1.22 -12.23
N PRO A 25 3.70 2.26 -12.62
CA PRO A 25 3.74 3.52 -11.90
C PRO A 25 2.42 4.27 -11.90
N LEU A 26 1.67 4.27 -13.00
CA LEU A 26 0.37 4.92 -13.06
C LEU A 26 -0.60 4.28 -12.06
N ASP A 27 -0.61 2.95 -12.00
CA ASP A 27 -1.46 2.22 -11.06
C ASP A 27 -1.04 2.51 -9.62
N MET A 28 0.27 2.64 -9.35
CA MET A 28 0.75 2.98 -8.02
C MET A 28 0.30 4.38 -7.58
N VAL A 29 0.37 5.36 -8.48
CA VAL A 29 -0.12 6.72 -8.21
C VAL A 29 -1.61 6.68 -7.92
N ASN A 30 -2.38 5.98 -8.74
CA ASN A 30 -3.82 5.85 -8.55
C ASN A 30 -4.16 5.15 -7.24
N TYR A 31 -3.47 4.06 -6.93
CA TYR A 31 -3.68 3.32 -5.68
C TYR A 31 -3.44 4.25 -4.47
N CYS A 32 -2.30 4.95 -4.45
CA CYS A 32 -1.98 5.87 -3.35
C CYS A 32 -3.04 6.94 -3.17
N ASN A 33 -3.46 7.58 -4.26
CA ASN A 33 -4.46 8.65 -4.19
C ASN A 33 -5.83 8.13 -3.75
N GLU A 34 -6.25 6.99 -4.28
CA GLU A 34 -7.59 6.45 -4.00
C GLU A 34 -7.68 5.82 -2.62
N VAL A 35 -6.67 5.09 -2.16
CA VAL A 35 -6.68 4.51 -0.82
C VAL A 35 -6.61 5.60 0.25
N SER A 36 -5.93 6.70 -0.04
CA SER A 36 -5.90 7.85 0.86
C SER A 36 -7.29 8.40 1.11
N LYS A 37 -8.10 8.48 0.07
CA LYS A 37 -9.51 8.92 0.18
C LYS A 37 -10.34 7.89 0.92
N GLU A 38 -10.17 6.62 0.58
CA GLU A 38 -10.92 5.52 1.21
C GLU A 38 -10.71 5.48 2.72
N LEU A 39 -9.46 5.69 3.16
CA LEU A 39 -9.11 5.69 4.57
C LEU A 39 -9.25 7.06 5.23
N ASN A 40 -9.65 8.06 4.48
CA ASN A 40 -9.79 9.44 4.96
C ASN A 40 -8.48 9.98 5.56
N MET A 41 -7.38 9.71 4.89
CA MET A 41 -6.05 10.22 5.25
C MET A 41 -5.78 11.56 4.58
N THR A 42 -4.94 12.38 5.19
CA THR A 42 -4.58 13.70 4.68
C THR A 42 -3.27 13.63 3.91
N CYS A 43 -3.33 13.81 2.58
CA CYS A 43 -2.14 13.78 1.74
C CYS A 43 -1.29 15.03 1.95
N VAL A 44 -0.01 14.82 2.24
CA VAL A 44 0.96 15.92 2.40
C VAL A 44 1.73 16.12 1.10
N THR A 45 2.08 15.03 0.41
CA THR A 45 2.81 15.06 -0.85
C THR A 45 2.02 14.29 -1.91
N ALA A 46 2.35 14.54 -3.18
CA ALA A 46 1.93 13.65 -4.26
C ALA A 46 2.72 12.34 -4.15
N PRO A 47 2.20 11.22 -4.68
CA PRO A 47 2.98 9.97 -4.72
C PRO A 47 4.28 10.15 -5.48
N ILE A 48 5.35 9.58 -4.93
CA ILE A 48 6.68 9.57 -5.56
C ILE A 48 6.95 8.16 -6.04
N CYS A 49 7.28 7.99 -7.33
CA CYS A 49 7.58 6.70 -7.92
C CYS A 49 9.02 6.64 -8.36
N ASN A 50 9.67 5.49 -8.13
CA ASN A 50 11.02 5.22 -8.56
C ASN A 50 11.08 3.84 -9.22
N TYR A 51 11.99 3.69 -10.18
CA TYR A 51 12.22 2.42 -10.84
C TYR A 51 13.62 1.92 -10.52
N ASP A 52 13.74 0.65 -10.17
CA ASP A 52 15.00 -0.04 -9.96
C ASP A 52 15.05 -1.25 -10.90
N PRO A 53 16.11 -1.40 -11.73
CA PRO A 53 16.20 -2.51 -12.68
C PRO A 53 16.21 -3.90 -12.02
N ALA A 54 16.63 -3.99 -10.75
CA ALA A 54 16.68 -5.26 -10.03
C ALA A 54 15.32 -5.68 -9.47
N TYR A 55 14.42 -4.72 -9.21
CA TYR A 55 13.15 -5.02 -8.52
C TYR A 55 11.92 -4.62 -9.34
N GLY A 56 11.92 -3.42 -9.92
CA GLY A 56 10.78 -2.85 -10.61
C GLY A 56 10.41 -1.50 -10.01
N TRP A 57 9.15 -1.13 -10.13
CA TRP A 57 8.66 0.14 -9.62
C TRP A 57 8.39 0.06 -8.12
N CYS A 58 8.55 1.19 -7.45
CA CYS A 58 8.09 1.40 -6.08
C CYS A 58 7.49 2.79 -5.97
N ALA A 59 6.66 2.99 -4.94
CA ALA A 59 6.02 4.28 -4.70
C ALA A 59 5.96 4.58 -3.22
N TYR A 60 5.96 5.86 -2.89
CA TYR A 60 5.81 6.34 -1.52
C TYR A 60 4.91 7.56 -1.51
N MET A 61 4.05 7.66 -0.53
CA MET A 61 3.23 8.84 -0.30
C MET A 61 3.19 9.16 1.19
N HIS A 62 3.49 10.40 1.53
CA HIS A 62 3.42 10.85 2.91
C HIS A 62 2.03 11.40 3.23
N TRP A 63 1.45 10.88 4.31
CA TRP A 63 0.23 11.41 4.91
C TRP A 63 0.59 12.22 6.16
N LYS A 64 -0.27 13.17 6.52
CA LYS A 64 -0.15 13.84 7.81
C LYS A 64 -0.13 12.82 8.95
N GLU A 65 -0.90 11.74 8.80
CA GLU A 65 -1.03 10.65 9.77
C GLU A 65 0.07 9.58 9.65
N SER A 66 0.93 9.62 8.69
CA SER A 66 2.17 8.86 8.44
C SER A 66 2.38 8.53 6.97
N GLY A 67 1.94 7.38 6.44
CA GLY A 67 2.15 7.15 5.03
C GLY A 67 1.96 5.73 4.54
N ILE A 68 2.21 5.59 3.24
CA ILE A 68 2.09 4.33 2.51
C ILE A 68 3.31 4.12 1.62
N HIS A 69 3.82 2.90 1.61
CA HIS A 69 4.91 2.47 0.73
C HIS A 69 4.45 1.28 -0.10
N ILE A 70 4.70 1.33 -1.40
CA ILE A 70 4.37 0.25 -2.33
C ILE A 70 5.66 -0.28 -2.92
N TYR A 71 5.83 -1.60 -2.88
CA TYR A 71 6.96 -2.31 -3.45
C TYR A 71 6.44 -3.33 -4.45
N ALA A 72 7.10 -3.44 -5.60
CA ALA A 72 6.73 -4.41 -6.62
C ALA A 72 7.95 -5.17 -7.11
N TRP A 73 7.73 -6.42 -7.47
CA TRP A 73 8.75 -7.30 -8.06
C TRP A 73 8.16 -7.81 -9.38
N ASP A 74 8.42 -7.04 -10.44
CA ASP A 74 7.79 -7.26 -11.74
C ASP A 74 8.32 -8.49 -12.46
N ASP A 75 9.57 -8.88 -12.17
CA ASP A 75 10.21 -10.04 -12.80
C ASP A 75 9.78 -11.39 -12.22
N ARG A 76 9.05 -11.36 -11.12
CA ARG A 76 8.50 -12.59 -10.56
C ARG A 76 7.33 -13.08 -11.42
N LYS A 77 7.13 -14.38 -11.42
CA LYS A 77 6.02 -15.02 -12.15
C LYS A 77 5.22 -15.89 -11.19
N PRO A 78 4.05 -15.42 -10.77
CA PRO A 78 3.41 -14.14 -11.14
C PRO A 78 4.09 -12.93 -10.48
N PRO A 79 3.88 -11.74 -11.02
CA PRO A 79 4.34 -10.49 -10.38
C PRO A 79 3.83 -10.40 -8.95
N PHE A 80 4.67 -9.85 -8.06
CA PHE A 80 4.38 -9.77 -6.63
C PHE A 80 4.44 -8.32 -6.18
N PHE A 81 3.58 -7.94 -5.24
CA PHE A 81 3.64 -6.62 -4.60
C PHE A 81 3.50 -6.73 -3.09
N SER A 82 4.06 -5.74 -2.40
CA SER A 82 3.93 -5.58 -0.96
C SER A 82 3.63 -4.11 -0.67
N ILE A 83 2.57 -3.86 0.09
CA ILE A 83 2.15 -2.50 0.46
C ILE A 83 2.23 -2.40 1.97
N ASP A 84 2.95 -1.38 2.45
CA ASP A 84 3.14 -1.11 3.87
C ASP A 84 2.42 0.19 4.23
N ILE A 85 1.41 0.09 5.09
CA ILE A 85 0.64 1.21 5.59
C ILE A 85 0.95 1.37 7.07
N TYR A 86 1.43 2.56 7.45
CA TYR A 86 1.72 2.88 8.84
C TYR A 86 1.10 4.24 9.18
N THR A 87 0.29 4.29 10.24
CA THR A 87 -0.44 5.52 10.55
C THR A 87 -0.69 5.67 12.05
N CYS A 88 -0.76 6.91 12.49
CA CYS A 88 -1.18 7.27 13.85
C CYS A 88 -2.69 7.55 13.95
N LYS A 89 -3.43 7.26 12.89
CA LYS A 89 -4.90 7.34 12.84
C LYS A 89 -5.45 5.96 12.57
N ALA A 90 -6.38 5.51 13.40
CA ALA A 90 -6.97 4.18 13.25
C ALA A 90 -7.72 4.05 11.92
N PHE A 91 -7.63 2.90 11.30
CA PHE A 91 -8.37 2.55 10.09
C PHE A 91 -8.83 1.10 10.17
N LYS A 92 -9.80 0.74 9.33
CA LYS A 92 -10.31 -0.65 9.28
C LYS A 92 -9.57 -1.44 8.21
N GLU A 93 -8.98 -2.56 8.62
CA GLU A 93 -8.23 -3.44 7.70
C GLU A 93 -9.12 -3.97 6.58
N GLU A 94 -10.38 -4.26 6.90
CA GLU A 94 -11.35 -4.75 5.92
C GLU A 94 -11.58 -3.75 4.78
N GLU A 95 -11.49 -2.46 5.07
CA GLU A 95 -11.62 -1.42 4.05
C GLU A 95 -10.44 -1.44 3.10
N VAL A 96 -9.22 -1.63 3.62
CA VAL A 96 -8.02 -1.75 2.78
C VAL A 96 -8.08 -2.99 1.92
N SER A 97 -8.45 -4.12 2.51
CA SER A 97 -8.56 -5.40 1.80
C SER A 97 -9.60 -5.31 0.68
N ARG A 98 -10.79 -4.80 0.98
CA ARG A 98 -11.86 -4.66 -0.02
C ARG A 98 -11.45 -3.68 -1.11
N PHE A 99 -10.88 -2.54 -0.72
CA PHE A 99 -10.40 -1.55 -1.69
C PHE A 99 -9.37 -2.17 -2.64
N THR A 100 -8.42 -2.92 -2.11
CA THR A 100 -7.35 -3.54 -2.90
C THR A 100 -7.91 -4.55 -3.88
N LYS A 101 -8.86 -5.38 -3.45
CA LYS A 101 -9.53 -6.34 -4.33
C LYS A 101 -10.27 -5.64 -5.47
N ASP A 102 -11.00 -4.58 -5.14
CA ASP A 102 -11.75 -3.82 -6.14
C ASP A 102 -10.81 -3.08 -7.09
N PHE A 103 -9.72 -2.54 -6.57
CA PHE A 103 -8.75 -1.79 -7.38
C PHE A 103 -8.12 -2.66 -8.47
N PHE A 104 -7.65 -3.84 -8.09
CA PHE A 104 -6.98 -4.73 -9.04
C PHE A 104 -7.96 -5.57 -9.87
N GLY A 105 -9.14 -5.87 -9.33
CA GLY A 105 -10.14 -6.66 -10.04
C GLY A 105 -9.57 -8.00 -10.52
N ASP A 106 -9.77 -8.31 -11.80
CA ASP A 106 -9.34 -9.58 -12.39
C ASP A 106 -7.82 -9.73 -12.48
N ASN A 107 -7.06 -8.65 -12.29
CA ASN A 107 -5.61 -8.72 -12.28
C ASN A 107 -5.07 -9.39 -11.02
N LEU A 108 -5.84 -9.40 -9.93
CA LEU A 108 -5.42 -9.99 -8.66
C LEU A 108 -5.57 -11.51 -8.67
N ILE A 109 -4.51 -12.22 -8.27
CA ILE A 109 -4.52 -13.68 -8.13
C ILE A 109 -4.70 -14.03 -6.65
N ASP A 110 -3.77 -13.60 -5.81
CA ASP A 110 -3.79 -13.88 -4.37
C ASP A 110 -3.66 -12.58 -3.58
N LEU A 111 -4.24 -12.54 -2.39
CA LEU A 111 -4.13 -11.41 -1.47
C LEU A 111 -4.04 -11.92 -0.04
N GLU A 112 -3.03 -11.44 0.69
CA GLU A 112 -2.83 -11.71 2.11
C GLU A 112 -2.50 -10.42 2.82
N TRP A 113 -2.76 -10.36 4.12
CA TRP A 113 -2.36 -9.21 4.92
C TRP A 113 -2.08 -9.60 6.35
N THR A 114 -1.30 -8.76 7.03
CA THR A 114 -0.96 -8.91 8.44
C THR A 114 -0.91 -7.55 9.11
N THR A 115 -1.08 -7.55 10.40
CA THR A 115 -1.08 -6.33 11.23
C THR A 115 -0.09 -6.41 12.36
#